data_25fe4a44e99b03a1d5d321c72a718924
#
_entry.id   25fe4a44e99b03a1d5d321c72a718924
#
_cell.length_a   1.000
_cell.length_b   1.000
_cell.length_c   1.000
_cell.angle_alpha   90.00
_cell.angle_beta   90.00
_cell.angle_gamma   90.00
#
_symmetry.space_group_name_H-M   'P 1'
#
loop_
_entity.id
_entity.type
_entity.pdbx_description
1 polymer ?
#
loop_
_entity_poly.entity_id
_entity_poly.type
_entity_poly.pdbx_seq_one_letter_code
_entity_poly.pdbx_strand_id
1 'polypeptide(L)'
;MVMFSLRKIVLSSAVAGLALGGVASPLLAQRDPAYAAARAAGQIGEKMDGYLGIVEAETPELRRLVNDINIKRRAVYSEQAQQNNVTLEEYALTSGCQLILKTVAGEKYQAPGGAWQTRTSAPPQRDPRCP
;
A
#
# COMPACT_ATOMS: atom_id res chain seq x y z
N MET A 1 -12.75 68.29 31.86
CA MET A 1 -13.04 67.60 30.63
C MET A 1 -11.98 66.51 30.46
N VAL A 2 -12.29 65.28 30.84
CA VAL A 2 -11.32 64.19 30.90
C VAL A 2 -11.61 63.32 29.67
N MET A 3 -10.65 63.27 28.72
CA MET A 3 -10.69 62.40 27.56
C MET A 3 -10.17 61.03 27.92
N PHE A 4 -11.08 60.03 27.92
CA PHE A 4 -10.68 58.62 28.03
C PHE A 4 -10.21 58.09 26.66
N SER A 5 -8.93 57.77 26.59
CA SER A 5 -8.35 57.13 25.44
C SER A 5 -8.62 55.61 25.52
N LEU A 6 -9.45 55.06 24.62
CA LEU A 6 -9.64 53.63 24.48
C LEU A 6 -8.40 53.01 23.77
N ARG A 7 -7.58 52.32 24.53
CA ARG A 7 -6.55 51.45 23.98
C ARG A 7 -7.20 50.17 23.41
N LYS A 8 -7.17 50.03 22.10
CA LYS A 8 -7.55 48.78 21.45
C LYS A 8 -6.51 47.72 21.75
N ILE A 9 -6.92 46.72 22.50
CA ILE A 9 -6.12 45.48 22.75
C ILE A 9 -6.36 44.63 21.50
N VAL A 10 -5.32 44.50 20.70
CA VAL A 10 -5.28 43.52 19.59
C VAL A 10 -4.85 42.16 20.19
N LEU A 11 -5.82 41.25 20.35
CA LEU A 11 -5.53 39.87 20.67
C LEU A 11 -4.96 39.21 19.38
N SER A 12 -3.66 39.02 19.36
CA SER A 12 -3.04 38.16 18.36
C SER A 12 -3.31 36.70 18.74
N SER A 13 -4.25 36.08 18.05
CA SER A 13 -4.46 34.64 18.14
C SER A 13 -3.32 33.93 17.39
N ALA A 14 -2.34 33.43 18.14
CA ALA A 14 -1.35 32.51 17.59
C ALA A 14 -2.05 31.17 17.31
N VAL A 15 -2.33 30.91 16.05
CA VAL A 15 -2.74 29.58 15.60
C VAL A 15 -1.48 28.70 15.62
N ALA A 16 -1.35 27.90 16.67
CA ALA A 16 -0.37 26.84 16.71
C ALA A 16 -0.80 25.77 15.71
N GLY A 17 -0.20 25.78 14.53
CA GLY A 17 -0.35 24.71 13.56
C GLY A 17 0.26 23.43 14.14
N LEU A 18 -0.59 22.47 14.52
CA LEU A 18 -0.15 21.10 14.77
C LEU A 18 0.37 20.54 13.45
N ALA A 19 1.67 20.55 13.27
CA ALA A 19 2.32 19.73 12.28
C ALA A 19 2.10 18.26 12.70
N LEU A 20 1.09 17.62 12.13
CA LEU A 20 0.96 16.17 12.19
C LEU A 20 2.13 15.60 11.39
N GLY A 21 3.21 15.27 12.13
CA GLY A 21 4.33 14.53 11.58
C GLY A 21 3.79 13.23 10.99
N GLY A 22 3.75 13.15 9.65
CA GLY A 22 3.28 11.97 8.95
C GLY A 22 4.18 10.80 9.32
N VAL A 23 3.64 9.80 10.01
CA VAL A 23 4.27 8.49 10.12
C VAL A 23 4.41 7.99 8.68
N ALA A 24 5.65 7.68 8.24
CA ALA A 24 5.90 7.11 6.93
C ALA A 24 5.13 5.79 6.84
N SER A 25 3.92 5.83 6.29
CA SER A 25 3.06 4.68 6.09
C SER A 25 3.63 3.83 4.95
N PRO A 26 3.57 2.47 5.03
CA PRO A 26 3.86 1.58 3.89
C PRO A 26 3.08 1.95 2.63
N LEU A 27 1.98 2.70 2.77
CA LEU A 27 1.20 3.27 1.67
C LEU A 27 1.99 4.26 0.80
N LEU A 28 3.08 4.87 1.28
CA LEU A 28 3.93 5.76 0.47
C LEU A 28 4.65 5.00 -0.66
N ALA A 29 5.05 3.76 -0.43
CA ALA A 29 5.61 2.91 -1.48
C ALA A 29 4.58 2.59 -2.58
N GLN A 30 3.29 2.52 -2.24
CA GLN A 30 2.19 2.29 -3.17
C GLN A 30 1.80 3.54 -3.97
N ARG A 31 2.33 4.71 -3.60
CA ARG A 31 2.14 5.98 -4.31
C ARG A 31 3.26 6.31 -5.28
N ASP A 32 4.25 5.45 -5.40
CA ASP A 32 5.29 5.59 -6.41
C ASP A 32 4.62 5.60 -7.80
N PRO A 33 4.84 6.66 -8.62
CA PRO A 33 4.26 6.74 -9.95
C PRO A 33 4.63 5.56 -10.84
N ALA A 34 5.85 5.03 -10.72
CA ALA A 34 6.30 3.86 -11.48
C ALA A 34 5.51 2.60 -11.08
N TYR A 35 5.23 2.43 -9.80
CA TYR A 35 4.39 1.34 -9.30
C TYR A 35 2.97 1.42 -9.84
N ALA A 36 2.34 2.59 -9.73
CA ALA A 36 0.98 2.81 -10.23
C ALA A 36 0.89 2.57 -11.73
N ALA A 37 1.86 3.06 -12.51
CA ALA A 37 1.91 2.87 -13.96
C ALA A 37 2.09 1.40 -14.34
N ALA A 38 2.98 0.68 -13.68
CA ALA A 38 3.22 -0.74 -13.94
C ALA A 38 1.99 -1.61 -13.60
N ARG A 39 1.26 -1.28 -12.54
CA ARG A 39 -0.02 -1.95 -12.21
C ARG A 39 -1.09 -1.70 -13.27
N ALA A 40 -1.30 -0.44 -13.63
CA ALA A 40 -2.28 -0.05 -14.63
C ALA A 40 -1.99 -0.68 -16.00
N ALA A 41 -0.73 -0.82 -16.36
CA ALA A 41 -0.29 -1.46 -17.60
C ALA A 41 -0.35 -3.00 -17.56
N GLY A 42 -0.65 -3.60 -16.40
CA GLY A 42 -0.69 -5.05 -16.23
C GLY A 42 0.69 -5.73 -16.28
N GLN A 43 1.75 -4.98 -16.10
CA GLN A 43 3.13 -5.50 -16.12
C GLN A 43 3.50 -6.23 -14.84
N ILE A 44 2.87 -5.85 -13.73
CA ILE A 44 3.03 -6.47 -12.42
C ILE A 44 1.66 -6.79 -11.83
N GLY A 45 1.62 -7.72 -10.90
CA GLY A 45 0.38 -8.13 -10.23
C GLY A 45 0.61 -8.65 -8.82
N GLU A 46 -0.47 -8.77 -8.08
CA GLU A 46 -0.46 -9.31 -6.72
C GLU A 46 -0.44 -10.83 -6.74
N LYS A 47 0.54 -11.41 -6.07
CA LYS A 47 0.64 -12.87 -5.87
C LYS A 47 -0.05 -13.30 -4.59
N MET A 48 -0.47 -14.54 -4.55
CA MET A 48 -1.13 -15.12 -3.38
C MET A 48 -0.24 -15.18 -2.13
N ASP A 49 1.06 -15.22 -2.32
CA ASP A 49 2.04 -15.25 -1.23
C ASP A 49 2.26 -13.89 -0.55
N GLY A 50 1.55 -12.85 -0.98
CA GLY A 50 1.65 -11.50 -0.42
C GLY A 50 2.66 -10.59 -1.10
N TYR A 51 3.35 -11.06 -2.11
CA TYR A 51 4.35 -10.29 -2.84
C TYR A 51 3.92 -9.95 -4.25
N LEU A 52 4.59 -8.96 -4.86
CA LEU A 52 4.40 -8.65 -6.28
C LEU A 52 5.14 -9.64 -7.17
N GLY A 53 4.57 -9.90 -8.32
CA GLY A 53 5.23 -10.61 -9.42
C GLY A 53 5.21 -9.82 -10.71
N ILE A 54 6.13 -10.16 -11.62
CA ILE A 54 6.16 -9.64 -12.98
C ILE A 54 5.32 -10.57 -13.83
N VAL A 55 4.35 -10.01 -14.57
CA VAL A 55 3.35 -10.79 -15.31
C VAL A 55 3.86 -11.18 -16.70
N GLU A 56 4.54 -10.26 -17.36
CA GLU A 56 5.02 -10.43 -18.74
C GLU A 56 6.53 -10.16 -18.84
N ALA A 57 6.99 -9.59 -19.96
CA ALA A 57 8.39 -9.34 -20.23
C ALA A 57 9.08 -8.58 -19.08
N GLU A 58 10.07 -9.22 -18.48
CA GLU A 58 10.86 -8.65 -17.41
C GLU A 58 11.87 -7.66 -17.96
N THR A 59 11.90 -6.45 -17.41
CA THR A 59 12.93 -5.46 -17.67
C THR A 59 13.76 -5.24 -16.39
N PRO A 60 15.02 -4.74 -16.50
CA PRO A 60 15.80 -4.39 -15.31
C PRO A 60 15.09 -3.40 -14.38
N GLU A 61 14.35 -2.46 -14.95
CA GLU A 61 13.59 -1.44 -14.20
C GLU A 61 12.43 -2.07 -13.43
N LEU A 62 11.64 -2.94 -14.08
CA LEU A 62 10.55 -3.67 -13.42
C LEU A 62 11.08 -4.59 -12.32
N ARG A 63 12.18 -5.29 -12.57
CA ARG A 63 12.80 -6.16 -11.57
C ARG A 63 13.21 -5.37 -10.35
N ARG A 64 13.86 -4.22 -10.53
CA ARG A 64 14.27 -3.35 -9.42
C ARG A 64 13.07 -2.85 -8.64
N LEU A 65 12.04 -2.35 -9.33
CA LEU A 65 10.80 -1.87 -8.72
C LEU A 65 10.14 -2.96 -7.86
N VAL A 66 9.95 -4.14 -8.43
CA VAL A 66 9.31 -5.27 -7.74
C VAL A 66 10.14 -5.73 -6.53
N ASN A 67 11.45 -5.84 -6.69
CA ASN A 67 12.35 -6.24 -5.60
C ASN A 67 12.31 -5.22 -4.45
N ASP A 68 12.38 -3.93 -4.75
CA ASP A 68 12.35 -2.86 -3.73
C ASP A 68 11.04 -2.90 -2.93
N ILE A 69 9.91 -3.09 -3.59
CA ILE A 69 8.61 -3.19 -2.92
C ILE A 69 8.53 -4.47 -2.10
N ASN A 70 8.97 -5.60 -2.63
CA ASN A 70 8.91 -6.87 -1.92
C ASN A 70 9.82 -6.90 -0.69
N ILE A 71 10.98 -6.26 -0.74
CA ILE A 71 11.86 -6.08 0.44
C ILE A 71 11.13 -5.32 1.54
N LYS A 72 10.47 -4.22 1.19
CA LYS A 72 9.69 -3.41 2.15
C LYS A 72 8.51 -4.18 2.71
N ARG A 73 7.78 -4.92 1.87
CA ARG A 73 6.68 -5.79 2.31
C ARG A 73 7.17 -6.86 3.28
N ARG A 74 8.25 -7.55 2.94
CA ARG A 74 8.82 -8.59 3.80
C ARG A 74 9.19 -8.06 5.18
N ALA A 75 9.78 -6.87 5.27
CA ALA A 75 10.12 -6.24 6.53
C ALA A 75 8.86 -6.00 7.39
N VAL A 76 7.82 -5.42 6.81
CA VAL A 76 6.54 -5.19 7.49
C VAL A 76 5.89 -6.51 7.90
N TYR A 77 5.85 -7.50 7.01
CA TYR A 77 5.23 -8.80 7.31
C TYR A 77 5.96 -9.54 8.43
N SER A 78 7.29 -9.47 8.45
CA SER A 78 8.09 -10.09 9.51
C SER A 78 7.81 -9.47 10.88
N GLU A 79 7.74 -8.15 10.95
CA GLU A 79 7.39 -7.43 12.18
C GLU A 79 5.98 -7.79 12.65
N GLN A 80 5.01 -7.72 11.76
CA GLN A 80 3.61 -7.98 12.08
C GLN A 80 3.36 -9.45 12.44
N ALA A 81 4.04 -10.38 11.80
CA ALA A 81 3.96 -11.79 12.13
C ALA A 81 4.44 -12.06 13.56
N GLN A 82 5.55 -11.45 13.97
CA GLN A 82 6.04 -11.53 15.34
C GLN A 82 5.05 -10.97 16.35
N GLN A 83 4.47 -9.80 16.08
CA GLN A 83 3.48 -9.18 16.95
C GLN A 83 2.20 -10.01 17.10
N ASN A 84 1.82 -10.74 16.07
CA ASN A 84 0.61 -11.57 16.04
C ASN A 84 0.85 -13.04 16.38
N ASN A 85 2.07 -13.44 16.69
CA ASN A 85 2.46 -14.82 17.00
C ASN A 85 2.07 -15.82 15.89
N VAL A 86 2.27 -15.43 14.65
CA VAL A 86 2.10 -16.27 13.46
C VAL A 86 3.40 -16.35 12.68
N THR A 87 3.47 -17.26 11.71
CA THR A 87 4.63 -17.33 10.83
C THR A 87 4.64 -16.17 9.81
N LEU A 88 5.80 -15.85 9.26
CA LEU A 88 5.93 -14.87 8.19
C LEU A 88 5.05 -15.25 6.99
N GLU A 89 5.04 -16.53 6.63
CA GLU A 89 4.28 -17.06 5.51
C GLU A 89 2.78 -16.95 5.71
N GLU A 90 2.28 -17.21 6.91
CA GLU A 90 0.86 -17.06 7.25
C GLU A 90 0.43 -15.59 7.18
N TYR A 91 1.25 -14.69 7.72
CA TYR A 91 0.97 -13.26 7.64
C TYR A 91 1.01 -12.76 6.20
N ALA A 92 2.01 -13.18 5.42
CA ALA A 92 2.17 -12.82 4.01
C ALA A 92 0.99 -13.33 3.16
N LEU A 93 0.54 -14.57 3.36
CA LEU A 93 -0.64 -15.13 2.69
C LEU A 93 -1.89 -14.31 3.02
N THR A 94 -2.13 -14.02 4.29
CA THR A 94 -3.28 -13.19 4.71
C THR A 94 -3.23 -11.81 4.06
N SER A 95 -2.06 -11.20 4.01
CA SER A 95 -1.85 -9.92 3.33
C SER A 95 -2.10 -10.02 1.82
N GLY A 96 -1.62 -11.08 1.18
CA GLY A 96 -1.87 -11.37 -0.23
C GLY A 96 -3.35 -11.51 -0.55
N CYS A 97 -4.10 -12.21 0.29
CA CYS A 97 -5.55 -12.31 0.17
C CYS A 97 -6.21 -10.93 0.17
N GLN A 98 -5.80 -10.04 1.07
CA GLN A 98 -6.34 -8.69 1.17
C GLN A 98 -5.93 -7.82 -0.03
N LEU A 99 -4.68 -7.91 -0.47
CA LEU A 99 -4.18 -7.14 -1.61
C LEU A 99 -4.86 -7.55 -2.91
N ILE A 100 -5.11 -8.84 -3.12
CA ILE A 100 -5.87 -9.34 -4.26
C ILE A 100 -7.31 -8.82 -4.22
N LEU A 101 -7.94 -8.84 -3.06
CA LEU A 101 -9.30 -8.32 -2.89
C LEU A 101 -9.41 -6.83 -3.23
N LYS A 102 -8.35 -6.06 -2.96
CA LYS A 102 -8.27 -4.61 -3.24
C LYS A 102 -7.89 -4.25 -4.67
N THR A 103 -7.54 -5.22 -5.50
CA THR A 103 -7.27 -4.94 -6.92
C THR A 103 -8.50 -4.33 -7.59
N VAL A 104 -8.28 -3.47 -8.56
CA VAL A 104 -9.34 -2.84 -9.35
C VAL A 104 -9.36 -3.41 -10.77
N ALA A 105 -10.47 -3.23 -11.48
CA ALA A 105 -10.62 -3.70 -12.86
C ALA A 105 -9.44 -3.27 -13.74
N GLY A 106 -8.88 -4.22 -14.49
CA GLY A 106 -7.70 -4.05 -15.35
C GLY A 106 -6.38 -4.43 -14.71
N GLU A 107 -6.28 -4.48 -13.38
CA GLU A 107 -5.08 -4.93 -12.70
C GLU A 107 -4.92 -6.46 -12.75
N LYS A 108 -3.69 -6.93 -12.58
CA LYS A 108 -3.36 -8.35 -12.58
C LYS A 108 -3.26 -8.89 -11.16
N TYR A 109 -3.73 -10.11 -10.99
CA TYR A 109 -3.57 -10.88 -9.77
C TYR A 109 -3.40 -12.37 -10.08
N GLN A 110 -2.83 -13.09 -9.14
CA GLN A 110 -2.65 -14.53 -9.26
C GLN A 110 -3.85 -15.27 -8.68
N ALA A 111 -4.51 -16.07 -9.52
CA ALA A 111 -5.62 -16.93 -9.10
C ALA A 111 -5.10 -18.17 -8.35
N PRO A 112 -5.97 -18.90 -7.62
CA PRO A 112 -5.65 -20.23 -7.11
C PRO A 112 -5.10 -21.12 -8.22
N GLY A 113 -3.99 -21.79 -7.95
CA GLY A 113 -3.27 -22.57 -8.96
C GLY A 113 -2.15 -21.82 -9.67
N GLY A 114 -2.01 -20.51 -9.45
CA GLY A 114 -0.86 -19.71 -9.88
C GLY A 114 -1.01 -18.97 -11.20
N ALA A 115 -2.11 -19.13 -11.92
CA ALA A 115 -2.33 -18.42 -13.18
C ALA A 115 -2.61 -16.92 -12.96
N TRP A 116 -2.03 -16.06 -13.80
CA TRP A 116 -2.34 -14.64 -13.82
C TRP A 116 -3.73 -14.39 -14.41
N GLN A 117 -4.51 -13.58 -13.73
CA GLN A 117 -5.83 -13.15 -14.14
C GLN A 117 -5.91 -11.63 -14.19
N THR A 118 -6.75 -11.11 -15.06
CA THR A 118 -7.11 -9.69 -15.08
C THR A 118 -8.32 -9.49 -14.19
N ARG A 119 -8.22 -8.58 -13.22
CA ARG A 119 -9.36 -8.19 -12.39
C ARG A 119 -10.45 -7.58 -13.24
N THR A 120 -11.67 -8.05 -13.02
CA THR A 120 -12.89 -7.50 -13.61
C THR A 120 -13.70 -6.75 -12.55
N SER A 121 -14.90 -6.29 -12.88
CA SER A 121 -15.84 -5.74 -11.90
C SER A 121 -16.38 -6.80 -10.92
N ALA A 122 -16.30 -8.09 -11.29
CA ALA A 122 -16.65 -9.19 -10.40
C ALA A 122 -15.56 -9.38 -9.31
N PRO A 123 -15.91 -9.99 -8.16
CA PRO A 123 -14.91 -10.33 -7.15
C PRO A 123 -13.78 -11.20 -7.72
N PRO A 124 -12.54 -11.07 -7.23
CA PRO A 124 -11.45 -11.93 -7.68
C PRO A 124 -11.65 -13.36 -7.19
N GLN A 125 -11.04 -14.31 -7.91
CA GLN A 125 -10.94 -15.68 -7.42
C GLN A 125 -10.06 -15.71 -6.17
N ARG A 126 -10.54 -16.36 -5.12
CA ARG A 126 -9.85 -16.41 -3.83
C ARG A 126 -9.31 -17.80 -3.54
N ASP A 127 -8.15 -17.85 -2.94
CA ASP A 127 -7.60 -19.08 -2.37
C ASP A 127 -8.50 -19.55 -1.20
N PRO A 128 -8.79 -20.87 -1.08
CA PRO A 128 -9.58 -21.41 0.03
C PRO A 128 -8.97 -21.12 1.41
N ARG A 129 -7.67 -20.90 1.49
CA ARG A 129 -6.97 -20.54 2.75
C ARG A 129 -7.17 -19.09 3.16
N CYS A 130 -7.73 -18.24 2.28
CA CYS A 130 -8.03 -16.85 2.63
C CYS A 130 -9.12 -16.78 3.69
N PRO A 131 -8.92 -15.95 4.74
CA PRO A 131 -9.92 -15.72 5.76
C PRO A 131 -11.17 -15.00 5.25
#